data_f62a132281126a473bcb1a6bee52ca8d
#
_entry.id   f62a132281126a473bcb1a6bee52ca8d
#
_cell.length_a   1.000
_cell.length_b   1.000
_cell.length_c   1.000
_cell.angle_alpha   90.00
_cell.angle_beta   90.00
_cell.angle_gamma   90.00
#
_symmetry.space_group_name_H-M   'P 1'
#
loop_
_entity.id
_entity.type
_entity.pdbx_description
1 polymer ?
#
loop_
_entity_poly.entity_id
_entity_poly.type
_entity_poly.pdbx_seq_one_letter_code
_entity_poly.pdbx_strand_id
1 'polypeptide(L)'
;MLGKILKKLKVNLVDKMKIILILILTFFIQQLHALSTKDIQLYKTIFNDYRNGDFKKGDKSIAQLEDQILMGHVQALKLLHPTKHRSSFLELRDWLDKHNDQYEAKRIYKLGVKRKPSGAKNPKKNIYPELNEIFLKDTETPKKISNLRKIFTSKNYSKKVSIYNTVRSRVGRGWPTGALEYLSHHEKYFNDKEKSFLLSKIANGYYLANLDDKAINVLNDPSFISEPYSEGLWIKGLAFYRKGDFQTASRQFLILSKITSSKWLSNAGAYWSFLSSTKDANDNITFQASLDALNTACEPSFNIYSILSCRILDKPIKDNVFDDIEMKKDLGFFLDTDFGRRIQALVEIGELPVAELELNRLQGRSNDRFKRVILGFAIKNDLSSMQIKTAKYLFEDKAPIQFLYPTPKWIEDFEFNNIDPTIALSMIRQESQFSAFAKSGKSAYGLMQILPSTARMVNKEHNFKSNPRILFDPKINVETGTKYIESLLEIGYIEGDLLKALISYNAGPGNLSKWMKKTNFNNDSFLLIESIPSRETRIFVERVLTNLVIYELINHNSFNYADELIESNTIIIKND
;
A
#
# COMPACT_ATOMS: atom_id res chain seq x y z
N MET A 1 -36.54 41.14 -16.47
CA MET A 1 -35.54 41.87 -15.68
C MET A 1 -34.19 41.97 -16.40
N LEU A 2 -33.65 40.88 -16.91
CA LEU A 2 -32.35 40.79 -17.62
C LEU A 2 -32.30 41.70 -18.88
N GLY A 3 -33.35 41.77 -19.67
CA GLY A 3 -33.43 42.60 -20.86
C GLY A 3 -33.38 44.12 -20.64
N LYS A 4 -33.77 44.61 -19.44
CA LYS A 4 -33.65 46.03 -19.03
C LYS A 4 -32.24 46.39 -18.61
N ILE A 5 -31.50 45.44 -18.03
CA ILE A 5 -30.11 45.64 -17.60
C ILE A 5 -29.17 45.68 -18.81
N LEU A 6 -29.36 44.79 -19.77
CA LEU A 6 -28.58 44.72 -21.02
C LEU A 6 -28.80 45.92 -21.95
N LYS A 7 -29.98 46.52 -21.92
CA LYS A 7 -30.30 47.73 -22.72
C LYS A 7 -29.63 48.99 -22.17
N LYS A 8 -29.35 49.02 -20.84
CA LYS A 8 -28.68 50.19 -20.19
C LYS A 8 -27.18 50.21 -20.41
N LEU A 9 -26.55 49.10 -20.79
CA LEU A 9 -25.08 48.94 -20.90
C LEU A 9 -24.54 49.19 -22.31
N LYS A 10 -25.37 49.51 -23.32
CA LYS A 10 -24.95 49.70 -24.75
C LYS A 10 -23.99 48.62 -25.26
N VAL A 11 -24.20 47.35 -24.85
CA VAL A 11 -23.35 46.23 -25.19
C VAL A 11 -23.77 45.67 -26.54
N ASN A 12 -22.84 45.36 -27.46
CA ASN A 12 -23.14 44.83 -28.78
C ASN A 12 -23.63 43.34 -28.70
N LEU A 13 -24.13 42.78 -29.82
CA LEU A 13 -24.75 41.48 -29.82
C LEU A 13 -23.79 40.34 -29.40
N VAL A 14 -22.51 40.46 -29.75
CA VAL A 14 -21.48 39.50 -29.43
C VAL A 14 -21.15 39.52 -27.92
N ASP A 15 -21.09 40.68 -27.32
CA ASP A 15 -20.84 40.86 -25.88
C ASP A 15 -22.08 40.41 -25.10
N LYS A 16 -23.28 40.62 -25.60
CA LYS A 16 -24.51 40.09 -25.02
C LYS A 16 -24.53 38.55 -25.04
N MET A 17 -24.12 37.91 -26.14
CA MET A 17 -23.95 36.45 -26.20
C MET A 17 -22.88 35.95 -25.24
N LYS A 18 -21.73 36.62 -25.14
CA LYS A 18 -20.70 36.27 -24.16
C LYS A 18 -21.19 36.40 -22.70
N ILE A 19 -21.91 37.48 -22.38
CA ILE A 19 -22.48 37.66 -21.03
C ILE A 19 -23.55 36.60 -20.74
N ILE A 20 -24.39 36.26 -21.72
CA ILE A 20 -25.38 35.19 -21.58
C ILE A 20 -24.69 33.84 -21.45
N LEU A 21 -23.65 33.58 -22.24
CA LEU A 21 -22.84 32.33 -22.13
C LEU A 21 -22.12 32.23 -20.80
N ILE A 22 -21.57 33.35 -20.31
CA ILE A 22 -20.94 33.42 -18.97
C ILE A 22 -21.99 33.24 -17.87
N LEU A 23 -23.19 33.82 -18.01
CA LEU A 23 -24.28 33.64 -17.04
C LEU A 23 -24.88 32.21 -17.11
N ILE A 24 -24.94 31.60 -18.28
CA ILE A 24 -25.30 30.20 -18.46
C ILE A 24 -24.21 29.31 -17.92
N LEU A 25 -22.92 29.58 -18.20
CA LEU A 25 -21.78 28.87 -17.60
C LEU A 25 -21.73 29.04 -16.09
N THR A 26 -21.98 30.23 -15.55
CA THR A 26 -22.04 30.46 -14.08
C THR A 26 -23.28 29.82 -13.47
N PHE A 27 -24.37 29.70 -14.19
CA PHE A 27 -25.56 28.95 -13.73
C PHE A 27 -25.37 27.45 -13.82
N PHE A 28 -24.59 26.94 -14.79
CA PHE A 28 -24.16 25.54 -14.88
C PHE A 28 -22.94 25.21 -14.03
N ILE A 29 -22.16 26.23 -13.59
CA ILE A 29 -21.10 26.13 -12.58
C ILE A 29 -21.63 26.41 -11.16
N GLN A 30 -22.92 26.52 -10.93
CA GLN A 30 -23.44 26.17 -9.62
C GLN A 30 -23.14 24.67 -9.45
N GLN A 31 -21.90 24.41 -8.99
CA GLN A 31 -21.54 23.11 -8.49
C GLN A 31 -22.70 22.65 -7.65
N LEU A 32 -23.16 21.44 -7.89
CA LEU A 32 -24.10 20.77 -7.01
C LEU A 32 -23.46 20.65 -5.61
N HIS A 33 -23.51 21.74 -4.85
CA HIS A 33 -23.17 21.72 -3.45
C HIS A 33 -24.29 21.00 -2.71
N ALA A 34 -23.92 20.04 -1.86
CA ALA A 34 -24.89 19.35 -1.02
C ALA A 34 -25.39 20.26 0.11
N LEU A 35 -24.54 21.21 0.54
CA LEU A 35 -24.80 22.12 1.66
C LEU A 35 -24.63 23.59 1.25
N SER A 36 -25.32 24.49 1.96
CA SER A 36 -25.05 25.93 1.90
C SER A 36 -23.68 26.24 2.54
N THR A 37 -23.03 27.34 2.12
CA THR A 37 -21.78 27.81 2.72
C THR A 37 -21.91 28.00 4.25
N LYS A 38 -23.08 28.44 4.70
CA LYS A 38 -23.41 28.58 6.12
C LYS A 38 -23.41 27.22 6.82
N ASP A 39 -24.10 26.22 6.26
CA ASP A 39 -24.18 24.89 6.85
C ASP A 39 -22.83 24.18 6.84
N ILE A 40 -21.98 24.37 5.83
CA ILE A 40 -20.60 23.86 5.80
C ILE A 40 -19.84 24.33 7.04
N GLN A 41 -19.87 25.63 7.37
CA GLN A 41 -19.15 26.18 8.53
C GLN A 41 -19.78 25.69 9.86
N LEU A 42 -21.10 25.62 9.93
CA LEU A 42 -21.80 25.10 11.09
C LEU A 42 -21.44 23.63 11.35
N TYR A 43 -21.47 22.77 10.33
CA TYR A 43 -21.12 21.37 10.47
C TYR A 43 -19.66 21.16 10.87
N LYS A 44 -18.69 21.93 10.33
CA LYS A 44 -17.29 21.90 10.78
C LYS A 44 -17.18 22.18 12.27
N THR A 45 -17.90 23.19 12.76
CA THR A 45 -17.95 23.54 14.19
C THR A 45 -18.61 22.44 15.02
N ILE A 46 -19.75 21.92 14.58
CA ILE A 46 -20.50 20.86 15.25
C ILE A 46 -19.67 19.58 15.38
N PHE A 47 -19.02 19.13 14.31
CA PHE A 47 -18.17 17.93 14.32
C PHE A 47 -17.01 18.09 15.30
N ASN A 48 -16.36 19.26 15.33
CA ASN A 48 -15.28 19.56 16.27
C ASN A 48 -15.79 19.54 17.73
N ASP A 49 -16.86 20.27 18.02
CA ASP A 49 -17.43 20.34 19.37
C ASP A 49 -17.88 18.95 19.87
N TYR A 50 -18.53 18.16 19.02
CA TYR A 50 -18.99 16.81 19.37
C TYR A 50 -17.85 15.81 19.59
N ARG A 51 -16.74 15.94 18.84
CA ARG A 51 -15.52 15.14 19.07
C ARG A 51 -14.86 15.47 20.39
N ASN A 52 -14.90 16.73 20.81
CA ASN A 52 -14.36 17.18 22.09
C ASN A 52 -15.29 16.88 23.28
N GLY A 53 -16.54 16.50 23.00
CA GLY A 53 -17.57 16.24 23.99
C GLY A 53 -18.28 17.50 24.51
N ASP A 54 -18.16 18.63 23.79
CA ASP A 54 -18.79 19.92 24.10
C ASP A 54 -20.19 19.99 23.47
N PHE A 55 -21.03 18.98 23.77
CA PHE A 55 -22.31 18.78 23.11
C PHE A 55 -23.25 19.99 23.24
N LYS A 56 -23.30 20.66 24.41
CA LYS A 56 -24.12 21.86 24.60
C LYS A 56 -23.76 23.01 23.68
N LYS A 57 -22.48 23.14 23.33
CA LYS A 57 -21.98 24.15 22.39
C LYS A 57 -22.37 23.78 20.98
N GLY A 58 -22.14 22.53 20.58
CA GLY A 58 -22.56 22.02 19.29
C GLY A 58 -24.07 22.07 19.05
N ASP A 59 -24.90 21.82 20.10
CA ASP A 59 -26.37 21.92 20.03
C ASP A 59 -26.85 23.32 19.63
N LYS A 60 -26.16 24.39 20.06
CA LYS A 60 -26.46 25.77 19.63
C LYS A 60 -26.22 25.99 18.14
N SER A 61 -25.20 25.35 17.59
CA SER A 61 -24.91 25.39 16.15
C SER A 61 -25.88 24.52 15.35
N ILE A 62 -26.31 23.38 15.89
CA ILE A 62 -27.33 22.51 15.28
C ILE A 62 -28.66 23.25 15.10
N ALA A 63 -29.04 24.07 16.07
CA ALA A 63 -30.28 24.87 15.99
C ALA A 63 -30.31 25.90 14.86
N GLN A 64 -29.16 26.19 14.24
CA GLN A 64 -29.00 27.14 13.14
C GLN A 64 -28.88 26.48 11.76
N LEU A 65 -28.81 25.13 11.71
CA LEU A 65 -28.72 24.37 10.45
C LEU A 65 -30.01 24.48 9.64
N GLU A 66 -29.84 24.67 8.35
CA GLU A 66 -30.93 24.63 7.35
C GLU A 66 -31.12 23.20 6.80
N ASP A 67 -30.03 22.46 6.61
CA ASP A 67 -30.04 21.06 6.16
C ASP A 67 -29.44 20.13 7.24
N GLN A 68 -30.20 19.07 7.59
CA GLN A 68 -29.83 18.11 8.64
C GLN A 68 -29.25 16.79 8.10
N ILE A 69 -28.77 16.76 6.85
CA ILE A 69 -28.34 15.54 6.16
C ILE A 69 -27.24 14.76 6.88
N LEU A 70 -26.36 15.44 7.65
CA LEU A 70 -25.27 14.81 8.42
C LEU A 70 -25.61 14.52 9.88
N MET A 71 -26.85 14.76 10.33
CA MET A 71 -27.22 14.59 11.73
C MET A 71 -27.06 13.17 12.26
N GLY A 72 -27.17 12.15 11.40
CA GLY A 72 -26.87 10.77 11.79
C GLY A 72 -25.43 10.60 12.26
N HIS A 73 -24.46 11.16 11.54
CA HIS A 73 -23.03 11.14 11.91
C HIS A 73 -22.77 11.96 13.18
N VAL A 74 -23.36 13.16 13.27
CA VAL A 74 -23.26 14.01 14.49
C VAL A 74 -23.74 13.26 15.73
N GLN A 75 -24.92 12.64 15.66
CA GLN A 75 -25.46 11.85 16.77
C GLN A 75 -24.57 10.65 17.10
N ALA A 76 -24.00 9.98 16.08
CA ALA A 76 -23.07 8.88 16.27
C ALA A 76 -21.80 9.29 17.02
N LEU A 77 -21.25 10.49 16.77
CA LEU A 77 -20.13 11.04 17.54
C LEU A 77 -20.43 11.11 19.04
N LYS A 78 -21.64 11.56 19.42
CA LYS A 78 -22.09 11.59 20.80
C LYS A 78 -22.26 10.19 21.37
N LEU A 79 -23.01 9.32 20.67
CA LEU A 79 -23.32 7.96 21.13
C LEU A 79 -22.07 7.08 21.31
N LEU A 80 -21.05 7.31 20.53
CA LEU A 80 -19.78 6.57 20.55
C LEU A 80 -18.65 7.30 21.29
N HIS A 81 -18.96 8.46 21.93
CA HIS A 81 -17.94 9.23 22.62
C HIS A 81 -17.33 8.43 23.78
N PRO A 82 -15.99 8.39 23.91
CA PRO A 82 -15.32 7.47 24.84
C PRO A 82 -15.59 7.76 26.31
N THR A 83 -15.76 9.02 26.69
CA THR A 83 -15.77 9.44 28.10
C THR A 83 -16.90 10.41 28.48
N LYS A 84 -17.37 11.26 27.56
CA LYS A 84 -18.29 12.36 27.86
C LYS A 84 -19.79 11.97 27.79
N HIS A 85 -20.10 10.83 27.15
CA HIS A 85 -21.48 10.34 27.06
C HIS A 85 -21.55 8.81 27.21
N ARG A 86 -22.43 8.34 28.04
CA ARG A 86 -22.75 6.91 28.19
C ARG A 86 -24.12 6.64 27.60
N SER A 87 -24.14 6.32 26.29
CA SER A 87 -25.41 6.06 25.59
C SER A 87 -26.22 4.93 26.22
N SER A 88 -27.53 5.13 26.35
CA SER A 88 -28.49 4.10 26.74
C SER A 88 -28.78 3.11 25.60
N PHE A 89 -29.40 1.97 25.92
CA PHE A 89 -29.89 1.03 24.92
C PHE A 89 -30.93 1.66 23.98
N LEU A 90 -31.81 2.50 24.50
CA LEU A 90 -32.85 3.16 23.73
C LEU A 90 -32.26 4.14 22.71
N GLU A 91 -31.33 5.00 23.14
CA GLU A 91 -30.65 5.92 22.19
C GLU A 91 -29.95 5.17 21.04
N LEU A 92 -29.29 4.05 21.35
CA LEU A 92 -28.60 3.24 20.34
C LEU A 92 -29.60 2.56 19.40
N ARG A 93 -30.70 2.05 19.91
CA ARG A 93 -31.78 1.44 19.11
C ARG A 93 -32.42 2.47 18.20
N ASP A 94 -32.81 3.61 18.73
CA ASP A 94 -33.53 4.67 18.00
C ASP A 94 -32.64 5.26 16.87
N TRP A 95 -31.32 5.37 17.11
CA TRP A 95 -30.37 5.73 16.07
C TRP A 95 -30.29 4.66 14.98
N LEU A 96 -30.21 3.37 15.33
CA LEU A 96 -30.17 2.28 14.37
C LEU A 96 -31.45 2.15 13.53
N ASP A 97 -32.60 2.52 14.08
CA ASP A 97 -33.86 2.52 13.34
C ASP A 97 -33.87 3.57 12.22
N LYS A 98 -33.17 4.70 12.40
CA LYS A 98 -33.13 5.84 11.46
C LYS A 98 -31.91 5.83 10.53
N HIS A 99 -30.75 5.37 11.02
CA HIS A 99 -29.43 5.57 10.39
C HIS A 99 -28.63 4.28 10.23
N ASN A 100 -29.29 3.12 10.17
CA ASN A 100 -28.59 1.83 10.06
C ASN A 100 -27.82 1.62 8.75
N ASP A 101 -28.02 2.49 7.77
CA ASP A 101 -27.30 2.53 6.50
C ASP A 101 -25.93 3.22 6.59
N GLN A 102 -25.65 3.99 7.66
CA GLN A 102 -24.39 4.71 7.86
C GLN A 102 -23.29 3.79 8.40
N TYR A 103 -22.01 4.19 8.22
CA TYR A 103 -20.86 3.33 8.54
C TYR A 103 -20.74 3.03 10.04
N GLU A 104 -21.21 3.91 10.92
CA GLU A 104 -21.19 3.70 12.38
C GLU A 104 -22.13 2.59 12.85
N ALA A 105 -23.10 2.21 12.04
CA ALA A 105 -24.16 1.28 12.43
C ALA A 105 -23.63 -0.05 12.99
N LYS A 106 -22.55 -0.59 12.41
CA LYS A 106 -21.90 -1.83 12.91
C LYS A 106 -21.38 -1.67 14.34
N ARG A 107 -20.81 -0.52 14.65
CA ARG A 107 -20.23 -0.21 15.95
C ARG A 107 -21.32 0.08 16.97
N ILE A 108 -22.33 0.87 16.58
CA ILE A 108 -23.50 1.19 17.42
C ILE A 108 -24.32 -0.07 17.71
N TYR A 109 -24.51 -0.96 16.73
CA TYR A 109 -25.16 -2.25 16.93
C TYR A 109 -24.46 -3.11 17.98
N LYS A 110 -23.13 -3.27 17.86
CA LYS A 110 -22.34 -4.03 18.85
C LYS A 110 -22.50 -3.46 20.25
N LEU A 111 -22.50 -2.13 20.38
CA LEU A 111 -22.68 -1.45 21.65
C LEU A 111 -24.13 -1.63 22.19
N GLY A 112 -25.12 -1.54 21.30
CA GLY A 112 -26.54 -1.75 21.62
C GLY A 112 -26.79 -3.17 22.15
N VAL A 113 -26.25 -4.19 21.48
CA VAL A 113 -26.33 -5.58 21.96
C VAL A 113 -25.70 -5.74 23.35
N LYS A 114 -24.54 -5.10 23.60
CA LYS A 114 -23.85 -5.14 24.89
C LYS A 114 -24.64 -4.46 26.01
N ARG A 115 -25.46 -3.44 25.69
CA ARG A 115 -26.23 -2.65 26.65
C ARG A 115 -27.71 -3.03 26.72
N LYS A 116 -28.10 -4.09 26.03
CA LYS A 116 -29.46 -4.57 25.95
C LYS A 116 -29.96 -5.02 27.34
N PRO A 117 -31.11 -4.53 27.82
CA PRO A 117 -31.79 -5.04 29.03
C PRO A 117 -32.20 -6.50 28.85
N SER A 118 -32.34 -7.24 29.98
CA SER A 118 -32.88 -8.58 29.95
C SER A 118 -34.32 -8.57 29.38
N GLY A 119 -34.64 -9.54 28.52
CA GLY A 119 -35.93 -9.63 27.85
C GLY A 119 -36.14 -8.72 26.63
N ALA A 120 -35.32 -7.69 26.40
CA ALA A 120 -35.46 -6.83 25.23
C ALA A 120 -35.02 -7.54 23.94
N LYS A 121 -35.64 -7.18 22.81
CA LYS A 121 -35.19 -7.65 21.48
C LYS A 121 -33.86 -6.98 21.08
N ASN A 122 -33.06 -7.65 20.25
CA ASN A 122 -31.84 -7.03 19.69
C ASN A 122 -32.21 -5.83 18.82
N PRO A 123 -31.33 -4.80 18.75
CA PRO A 123 -31.51 -3.70 17.81
C PRO A 123 -31.53 -4.20 16.36
N LYS A 124 -32.02 -3.38 15.45
CA LYS A 124 -31.99 -3.68 14.02
C LYS A 124 -30.56 -3.86 13.56
N LYS A 125 -30.27 -5.04 12.97
CA LYS A 125 -28.93 -5.35 12.45
C LYS A 125 -28.78 -4.79 11.04
N ASN A 126 -27.68 -4.09 10.80
CA ASN A 126 -27.30 -3.74 9.45
C ASN A 126 -26.73 -4.98 8.73
N ILE A 127 -27.32 -5.35 7.59
CA ILE A 127 -26.99 -6.57 6.82
C ILE A 127 -26.06 -6.26 5.64
N TYR A 128 -25.66 -4.99 5.47
CA TYR A 128 -24.95 -4.59 4.26
C TYR A 128 -23.52 -5.13 4.21
N PRO A 129 -23.16 -5.91 3.17
CA PRO A 129 -21.80 -6.35 2.98
C PRO A 129 -20.90 -5.12 2.73
N GLU A 130 -19.85 -5.00 3.51
CA GLU A 130 -18.70 -4.17 3.15
C GLU A 130 -17.96 -4.90 2.02
N LEU A 131 -17.37 -4.17 1.07
CA LEU A 131 -16.35 -4.78 0.23
C LEU A 131 -15.29 -5.31 1.19
N ASN A 132 -15.08 -6.63 1.15
CA ASN A 132 -13.95 -7.22 1.84
C ASN A 132 -12.70 -6.45 1.39
N GLU A 133 -11.79 -6.20 2.34
CA GLU A 133 -10.48 -5.66 2.01
C GLU A 133 -9.88 -6.55 0.93
N ILE A 134 -9.97 -6.09 -0.31
CA ILE A 134 -9.20 -6.67 -1.39
C ILE A 134 -7.79 -6.23 -1.09
N PHE A 135 -7.06 -7.09 -0.34
CA PHE A 135 -5.64 -6.90 -0.16
C PHE A 135 -5.03 -6.80 -1.55
N LEU A 136 -4.59 -5.60 -1.85
CA LEU A 136 -4.04 -5.29 -3.14
C LEU A 136 -2.79 -6.14 -3.35
N LYS A 137 -2.90 -7.10 -4.23
CA LYS A 137 -1.72 -7.74 -4.82
C LYS A 137 -1.17 -6.80 -5.90
N ASP A 138 -0.68 -5.64 -5.47
CA ASP A 138 -0.23 -4.59 -6.38
C ASP A 138 1.07 -4.89 -7.05
N THR A 139 1.85 -5.67 -6.37
CA THR A 139 3.14 -6.08 -6.82
C THR A 139 3.19 -7.58 -6.77
N GLU A 140 3.57 -8.17 -7.86
CA GLU A 140 3.92 -9.59 -7.84
C GLU A 140 5.08 -9.77 -6.86
N THR A 141 4.83 -10.51 -5.82
CA THR A 141 5.84 -10.93 -4.86
C THR A 141 5.96 -12.44 -4.88
N PRO A 142 7.10 -13.00 -4.49
CA PRO A 142 7.24 -14.44 -4.40
C PRO A 142 6.10 -15.02 -3.57
N LYS A 143 5.25 -15.83 -4.19
CA LYS A 143 4.11 -16.45 -3.50
C LYS A 143 4.64 -17.39 -2.42
N LYS A 144 4.22 -17.18 -1.17
CA LYS A 144 4.46 -18.17 -0.13
C LYS A 144 3.78 -19.47 -0.56
N ILE A 145 4.52 -20.59 -0.53
CA ILE A 145 3.96 -21.91 -0.84
C ILE A 145 2.95 -22.23 0.26
N SER A 146 1.69 -22.02 -0.04
CA SER A 146 0.58 -22.31 0.88
C SER A 146 0.11 -23.77 0.78
N ASN A 147 0.44 -24.44 -0.32
CA ASN A 147 -0.03 -25.80 -0.58
C ASN A 147 1.13 -26.72 -1.02
N LEU A 148 1.61 -27.52 -0.08
CA LEU A 148 2.67 -28.52 -0.30
C LEU A 148 2.26 -29.63 -1.29
N ARG A 149 0.96 -29.83 -1.56
CA ARG A 149 0.49 -30.78 -2.59
C ARG A 149 0.89 -30.38 -4.00
N LYS A 150 1.26 -29.11 -4.23
CA LYS A 150 1.83 -28.66 -5.50
C LYS A 150 3.32 -29.04 -5.67
N ILE A 151 3.97 -29.38 -4.55
CA ILE A 151 5.39 -29.74 -4.52
C ILE A 151 5.54 -31.24 -4.39
N PHE A 152 4.88 -31.85 -3.40
CA PHE A 152 5.04 -33.27 -3.07
C PHE A 152 3.95 -34.12 -3.73
N THR A 153 4.38 -35.19 -4.38
CA THR A 153 3.49 -36.20 -4.92
C THR A 153 2.72 -36.94 -3.82
N SER A 154 1.61 -37.60 -4.17
CA SER A 154 0.72 -38.29 -3.23
C SER A 154 1.40 -39.49 -2.51
N LYS A 155 2.34 -40.17 -3.18
CA LYS A 155 3.09 -41.27 -2.57
C LYS A 155 3.88 -40.79 -1.35
N ASN A 156 3.60 -41.39 -0.19
CA ASN A 156 4.24 -41.03 1.09
C ASN A 156 4.05 -39.55 1.51
N TYR A 157 2.98 -38.89 1.09
CA TYR A 157 2.77 -37.44 1.31
C TYR A 157 2.92 -37.02 2.76
N SER A 158 2.26 -37.71 3.72
CA SER A 158 2.34 -37.38 5.14
C SER A 158 3.77 -37.48 5.68
N LYS A 159 4.54 -38.46 5.24
CA LYS A 159 5.96 -38.63 5.61
C LYS A 159 6.80 -37.50 5.03
N LYS A 160 6.61 -37.15 3.75
CA LYS A 160 7.29 -36.05 3.09
C LYS A 160 7.05 -34.70 3.80
N VAL A 161 5.79 -34.42 4.18
CA VAL A 161 5.42 -33.21 4.94
C VAL A 161 6.09 -33.19 6.32
N SER A 162 6.15 -34.32 7.02
CA SER A 162 6.85 -34.44 8.30
C SER A 162 8.34 -34.14 8.16
N ILE A 163 9.00 -34.71 7.14
CA ILE A 163 10.42 -34.45 6.86
C ILE A 163 10.65 -32.97 6.51
N TYR A 164 9.83 -32.40 5.62
CA TYR A 164 9.88 -30.99 5.30
C TYR A 164 9.75 -30.08 6.53
N ASN A 165 8.82 -30.38 7.43
CA ASN A 165 8.63 -29.60 8.66
C ASN A 165 9.88 -29.65 9.57
N THR A 166 10.54 -30.80 9.64
CA THR A 166 11.79 -30.96 10.38
C THR A 166 12.92 -30.18 9.73
N VAL A 167 13.12 -30.31 8.41
CA VAL A 167 14.09 -29.53 7.64
C VAL A 167 13.87 -28.04 7.85
N ARG A 168 12.63 -27.57 7.64
CA ARG A 168 12.25 -26.16 7.82
C ARG A 168 12.52 -25.66 9.25
N SER A 169 12.20 -26.47 10.26
CA SER A 169 12.43 -26.11 11.66
C SER A 169 13.91 -25.99 11.98
N ARG A 170 14.75 -26.92 11.49
CA ARG A 170 16.22 -26.88 11.71
C ARG A 170 16.84 -25.66 11.01
N VAL A 171 16.46 -25.41 9.74
CA VAL A 171 16.90 -24.19 9.02
C VAL A 171 16.48 -22.93 9.76
N GLY A 172 15.22 -22.85 10.20
CA GLY A 172 14.70 -21.67 10.91
C GLY A 172 15.36 -21.42 12.28
N ARG A 173 15.99 -22.45 12.87
CA ARG A 173 16.81 -22.34 14.09
C ARG A 173 18.28 -22.03 13.81
N GLY A 174 18.67 -21.79 12.56
CA GLY A 174 20.05 -21.54 12.16
C GLY A 174 20.92 -22.80 12.11
N TRP A 175 20.31 -23.98 11.93
CA TRP A 175 21.04 -25.25 11.84
C TRP A 175 20.83 -25.95 10.48
N PRO A 176 21.31 -25.34 9.37
CA PRO A 176 21.17 -25.93 8.04
C PRO A 176 21.96 -27.24 7.86
N THR A 177 23.12 -27.40 8.50
CA THR A 177 23.90 -28.64 8.45
C THR A 177 23.10 -29.83 8.98
N GLY A 178 22.51 -29.71 10.17
CA GLY A 178 21.66 -30.77 10.68
C GLY A 178 20.36 -30.98 9.90
N ALA A 179 19.92 -29.97 9.14
CA ALA A 179 18.82 -30.14 8.19
C ALA A 179 19.25 -30.97 6.97
N LEU A 180 20.45 -30.77 6.45
CA LEU A 180 21.03 -31.53 5.35
C LEU A 180 21.26 -32.99 5.73
N GLU A 181 21.89 -33.24 6.86
CA GLU A 181 22.09 -34.58 7.42
C GLU A 181 20.76 -35.34 7.60
N TYR A 182 19.74 -34.64 8.10
CA TYR A 182 18.43 -35.24 8.27
C TYR A 182 17.79 -35.59 6.92
N LEU A 183 17.95 -34.72 5.91
CA LEU A 183 17.45 -34.97 4.56
C LEU A 183 18.14 -36.17 3.92
N SER A 184 19.47 -36.31 4.02
CA SER A 184 20.23 -37.42 3.42
C SER A 184 19.78 -38.80 3.95
N HIS A 185 19.43 -38.89 5.25
CA HIS A 185 18.87 -40.16 5.80
C HIS A 185 17.46 -40.48 5.30
N HIS A 186 16.80 -39.51 4.65
CA HIS A 186 15.41 -39.65 4.21
C HIS A 186 15.22 -39.42 2.72
N GLU A 187 16.27 -39.29 1.91
CA GLU A 187 16.18 -38.92 0.49
C GLU A 187 15.37 -39.93 -0.36
N LYS A 188 15.34 -41.19 0.02
CA LYS A 188 14.55 -42.25 -0.66
C LYS A 188 13.04 -41.97 -0.79
N TYR A 189 12.52 -41.00 -0.03
CA TYR A 189 11.13 -40.59 -0.09
C TYR A 189 10.83 -39.58 -1.18
N PHE A 190 11.86 -38.94 -1.77
CA PHE A 190 11.73 -37.80 -2.68
C PHE A 190 12.22 -38.16 -4.09
N ASN A 191 11.54 -37.62 -5.10
CA ASN A 191 12.10 -37.50 -6.44
C ASN A 191 13.03 -36.29 -6.55
N ASP A 192 13.73 -36.12 -7.67
CA ASP A 192 14.71 -35.05 -7.87
C ASP A 192 14.10 -33.66 -7.69
N LYS A 193 12.91 -33.39 -8.24
CA LYS A 193 12.20 -32.12 -8.09
C LYS A 193 11.85 -31.80 -6.63
N GLU A 194 11.37 -32.79 -5.90
CA GLU A 194 11.02 -32.66 -4.48
C GLU A 194 12.28 -32.46 -3.61
N LYS A 195 13.36 -33.20 -3.91
CA LYS A 195 14.65 -33.08 -3.23
C LYS A 195 15.26 -31.72 -3.52
N SER A 196 15.26 -31.27 -4.77
CA SER A 196 15.72 -29.93 -5.20
C SER A 196 15.03 -28.80 -4.42
N PHE A 197 13.72 -28.88 -4.21
CA PHE A 197 12.99 -27.94 -3.36
C PHE A 197 13.53 -27.90 -1.92
N LEU A 198 13.79 -29.05 -1.30
CA LEU A 198 14.31 -29.14 0.07
C LEU A 198 15.76 -28.62 0.16
N LEU A 199 16.60 -28.97 -0.81
CA LEU A 199 17.98 -28.47 -0.92
C LEU A 199 18.00 -26.94 -1.05
N SER A 200 17.06 -26.36 -1.80
CA SER A 200 16.92 -24.91 -1.91
C SER A 200 16.61 -24.22 -0.57
N LYS A 201 15.80 -24.84 0.29
CA LYS A 201 15.55 -24.33 1.65
C LYS A 201 16.77 -24.41 2.54
N ILE A 202 17.55 -25.49 2.43
CA ILE A 202 18.79 -25.68 3.20
C ILE A 202 19.85 -24.69 2.73
N ALA A 203 20.01 -24.55 1.40
CA ALA A 203 20.95 -23.58 0.81
C ALA A 203 20.63 -22.14 1.27
N ASN A 204 19.34 -21.75 1.30
CA ASN A 204 18.94 -20.45 1.86
C ASN A 204 19.37 -20.29 3.34
N GLY A 205 19.30 -21.37 4.13
CA GLY A 205 19.80 -21.35 5.51
C GLY A 205 21.30 -21.10 5.60
N TYR A 206 22.10 -21.71 4.72
CA TYR A 206 23.53 -21.46 4.63
C TYR A 206 23.85 -20.05 4.14
N TYR A 207 23.12 -19.58 3.11
CA TYR A 207 23.30 -18.23 2.58
C TYR A 207 23.04 -17.15 3.64
N LEU A 208 21.96 -17.26 4.41
CA LEU A 208 21.63 -16.33 5.50
C LEU A 208 22.63 -16.41 6.67
N ALA A 209 23.43 -17.48 6.76
CA ALA A 209 24.51 -17.63 7.71
C ALA A 209 25.88 -17.20 7.14
N ASN A 210 25.95 -16.59 5.94
CA ASN A 210 27.17 -16.24 5.18
C ASN A 210 28.08 -17.44 4.87
N LEU A 211 27.53 -18.61 4.74
CA LEU A 211 28.24 -19.84 4.38
C LEU A 211 28.00 -20.13 2.89
N ASP A 212 28.44 -19.20 2.02
CA ASP A 212 28.17 -19.22 0.58
C ASP A 212 28.67 -20.48 -0.09
N ASP A 213 29.89 -20.94 0.23
CA ASP A 213 30.42 -22.19 -0.32
C ASP A 213 29.54 -23.38 0.04
N LYS A 214 29.02 -23.45 1.26
CA LYS A 214 28.11 -24.52 1.65
C LYS A 214 26.75 -24.42 0.95
N ALA A 215 26.24 -23.18 0.76
CA ALA A 215 25.02 -22.97 0.01
C ALA A 215 25.16 -23.42 -1.45
N ILE A 216 26.29 -23.06 -2.11
CA ILE A 216 26.61 -23.48 -3.48
C ILE A 216 26.77 -25.01 -3.56
N ASN A 217 27.54 -25.59 -2.64
CA ASN A 217 27.81 -27.05 -2.64
C ASN A 217 26.52 -27.88 -2.49
N VAL A 218 25.59 -27.47 -1.64
CA VAL A 218 24.28 -28.12 -1.52
C VAL A 218 23.50 -28.09 -2.85
N LEU A 219 23.65 -27.01 -3.61
CA LEU A 219 22.99 -26.82 -4.91
C LEU A 219 23.81 -27.37 -6.09
N ASN A 220 24.88 -28.12 -5.83
CA ASN A 220 25.58 -28.95 -6.80
C ASN A 220 25.15 -30.42 -6.73
N ASP A 221 24.18 -30.77 -5.89
CA ASP A 221 23.56 -32.09 -5.83
C ASP A 221 22.94 -32.46 -7.20
N PRO A 222 23.12 -33.70 -7.69
CA PRO A 222 22.59 -34.14 -8.99
C PRO A 222 21.10 -33.89 -9.16
N SER A 223 20.29 -34.04 -8.10
CA SER A 223 18.85 -33.77 -8.16
C SER A 223 18.53 -32.30 -8.38
N PHE A 224 19.38 -31.38 -7.89
CA PHE A 224 19.20 -29.96 -8.16
C PHE A 224 19.67 -29.58 -9.57
N ILE A 225 20.72 -30.23 -10.06
CA ILE A 225 21.23 -29.98 -11.42
C ILE A 225 20.21 -30.45 -12.47
N SER A 226 19.61 -31.61 -12.25
CA SER A 226 18.63 -32.18 -13.20
C SER A 226 17.27 -31.45 -13.16
N GLU A 227 16.81 -31.05 -11.97
CA GLU A 227 15.51 -30.41 -11.74
C GLU A 227 15.68 -29.14 -10.87
N PRO A 228 16.26 -28.06 -11.39
CA PRO A 228 16.58 -26.88 -10.58
C PRO A 228 15.32 -26.16 -10.10
N TYR A 229 15.22 -25.99 -8.77
CA TYR A 229 14.14 -25.23 -8.16
C TYR A 229 14.46 -23.73 -8.17
N SER A 230 13.51 -22.89 -8.61
CA SER A 230 13.75 -21.47 -8.87
C SER A 230 14.35 -20.71 -7.69
N GLU A 231 13.86 -20.93 -6.45
CA GLU A 231 14.41 -20.27 -5.26
C GLU A 231 15.86 -20.71 -4.97
N GLY A 232 16.24 -21.95 -5.33
CA GLY A 232 17.63 -22.43 -5.24
C GLY A 232 18.55 -21.72 -6.22
N LEU A 233 18.11 -21.52 -7.46
CA LEU A 233 18.88 -20.73 -8.45
C LEU A 233 19.07 -19.28 -8.00
N TRP A 234 18.00 -18.67 -7.42
CA TRP A 234 18.09 -17.36 -6.82
C TRP A 234 19.19 -17.28 -5.75
N ILE A 235 19.18 -18.20 -4.80
CA ILE A 235 20.18 -18.27 -3.72
C ILE A 235 21.57 -18.57 -4.27
N LYS A 236 21.70 -19.47 -5.27
CA LYS A 236 22.97 -19.81 -5.89
C LYS A 236 23.57 -18.59 -6.60
N GLY A 237 22.74 -17.83 -7.34
CA GLY A 237 23.14 -16.56 -7.96
C GLY A 237 23.63 -15.53 -6.95
N LEU A 238 22.84 -15.28 -5.89
CA LEU A 238 23.21 -14.34 -4.83
C LEU A 238 24.51 -14.76 -4.10
N ALA A 239 24.71 -16.07 -3.87
CA ALA A 239 25.92 -16.58 -3.22
C ALA A 239 27.17 -16.34 -4.10
N PHE A 240 27.10 -16.61 -5.42
CA PHE A 240 28.18 -16.29 -6.34
C PHE A 240 28.42 -14.78 -6.44
N TYR A 241 27.37 -13.97 -6.54
CA TYR A 241 27.48 -12.51 -6.58
C TYR A 241 28.20 -11.97 -5.33
N ARG A 242 27.81 -12.43 -4.14
CA ARG A 242 28.42 -12.02 -2.87
C ARG A 242 29.91 -12.42 -2.76
N LYS A 243 30.29 -13.52 -3.40
CA LYS A 243 31.68 -13.98 -3.50
C LYS A 243 32.50 -13.22 -4.55
N GLY A 244 31.89 -12.39 -5.40
CA GLY A 244 32.54 -11.71 -6.50
C GLY A 244 32.70 -12.54 -7.78
N ASP A 245 32.14 -13.76 -7.83
CA ASP A 245 32.08 -14.56 -9.07
C ASP A 245 30.86 -14.11 -9.90
N PHE A 246 31.00 -12.95 -10.51
CA PHE A 246 29.92 -12.28 -11.22
C PHE A 246 29.51 -13.01 -12.50
N GLN A 247 30.46 -13.68 -13.17
CA GLN A 247 30.17 -14.45 -14.37
C GLN A 247 29.24 -15.63 -14.04
N THR A 248 29.58 -16.41 -13.02
CA THR A 248 28.74 -17.55 -12.61
C THR A 248 27.41 -17.07 -12.05
N ALA A 249 27.40 -15.96 -11.27
CA ALA A 249 26.19 -15.34 -10.76
C ALA A 249 25.22 -14.98 -11.89
N SER A 250 25.72 -14.25 -12.92
CA SER A 250 24.95 -13.86 -14.09
C SER A 250 24.29 -15.05 -14.79
N ARG A 251 25.03 -16.13 -15.01
CA ARG A 251 24.51 -17.37 -15.62
C ARG A 251 23.40 -18.01 -14.78
N GLN A 252 23.54 -18.07 -13.43
CA GLN A 252 22.51 -18.64 -12.56
C GLN A 252 21.22 -17.81 -12.61
N PHE A 253 21.33 -16.48 -12.56
CA PHE A 253 20.20 -15.56 -12.66
C PHE A 253 19.54 -15.61 -14.04
N LEU A 254 20.32 -15.76 -15.12
CA LEU A 254 19.80 -15.91 -16.48
C LEU A 254 18.99 -17.21 -16.64
N ILE A 255 19.47 -18.34 -16.09
CA ILE A 255 18.73 -19.59 -16.06
C ILE A 255 17.41 -19.39 -15.28
N LEU A 256 17.48 -18.77 -14.10
CA LEU A 256 16.32 -18.46 -13.28
C LEU A 256 15.26 -17.67 -14.06
N SER A 257 15.66 -16.62 -14.77
CA SER A 257 14.73 -15.75 -15.51
C SER A 257 13.93 -16.53 -16.56
N LYS A 258 14.52 -17.58 -17.13
CA LYS A 258 13.92 -18.38 -18.21
C LYS A 258 13.02 -19.50 -17.70
N ILE A 259 13.34 -20.13 -16.56
CA ILE A 259 12.63 -21.36 -16.13
C ILE A 259 11.52 -21.10 -15.10
N THR A 260 11.54 -19.97 -14.41
CA THR A 260 10.57 -19.69 -13.36
C THR A 260 9.20 -19.26 -13.92
N SER A 261 8.13 -19.76 -13.32
CA SER A 261 6.76 -19.29 -13.60
C SER A 261 6.37 -18.05 -12.78
N SER A 262 7.22 -17.61 -11.88
CA SER A 262 6.99 -16.40 -11.08
C SER A 262 7.52 -15.19 -11.85
N LYS A 263 6.66 -14.29 -12.29
CA LYS A 263 7.08 -13.05 -12.97
C LYS A 263 8.05 -12.24 -12.12
N TRP A 264 7.81 -12.15 -10.80
CA TRP A 264 8.73 -11.45 -9.90
C TRP A 264 10.15 -12.06 -9.93
N LEU A 265 10.27 -13.38 -9.79
CA LEU A 265 11.58 -14.05 -9.85
C LEU A 265 12.21 -13.97 -11.25
N SER A 266 11.40 -14.02 -12.32
CA SER A 266 11.87 -13.86 -13.68
C SER A 266 12.50 -12.47 -13.88
N ASN A 267 11.79 -11.43 -13.48
CA ASN A 267 12.26 -10.05 -13.61
C ASN A 267 13.49 -9.79 -12.71
N ALA A 268 13.47 -10.29 -11.47
CA ALA A 268 14.62 -10.21 -10.58
C ALA A 268 15.84 -10.95 -11.17
N GLY A 269 15.63 -12.17 -11.71
CA GLY A 269 16.69 -12.93 -12.39
C GLY A 269 17.28 -12.19 -13.59
N ALA A 270 16.44 -11.55 -14.42
CA ALA A 270 16.89 -10.76 -15.55
C ALA A 270 17.74 -9.55 -15.10
N TYR A 271 17.24 -8.78 -14.14
CA TYR A 271 17.94 -7.61 -13.60
C TYR A 271 19.29 -7.99 -12.96
N TRP A 272 19.31 -8.99 -12.07
CA TRP A 272 20.53 -9.41 -11.39
C TRP A 272 21.51 -10.12 -12.33
N SER A 273 21.02 -10.78 -13.40
CA SER A 273 21.89 -11.29 -14.46
C SER A 273 22.63 -10.16 -15.17
N PHE A 274 21.89 -9.13 -15.58
CA PHE A 274 22.47 -7.94 -16.19
C PHE A 274 23.46 -7.23 -15.26
N LEU A 275 23.04 -6.92 -14.03
CA LEU A 275 23.88 -6.27 -13.02
C LEU A 275 25.18 -7.05 -12.76
N SER A 276 25.11 -8.39 -12.73
CA SER A 276 26.31 -9.22 -12.60
C SER A 276 27.19 -9.16 -13.85
N SER A 277 26.60 -9.20 -15.05
CA SER A 277 27.37 -9.19 -16.31
C SER A 277 28.08 -7.85 -16.57
N THR A 278 27.56 -6.73 -16.02
CA THR A 278 28.24 -5.42 -16.13
C THR A 278 29.50 -5.33 -15.25
N LYS A 279 29.59 -6.16 -14.19
CA LYS A 279 30.75 -6.20 -13.31
C LYS A 279 31.88 -7.09 -13.83
N ASP A 280 31.65 -7.91 -14.87
CA ASP A 280 32.64 -8.74 -15.55
C ASP A 280 32.44 -8.64 -17.06
N ALA A 281 33.16 -7.70 -17.66
CA ALA A 281 33.04 -7.36 -19.09
C ALA A 281 33.59 -8.42 -20.07
N ASN A 282 34.10 -9.56 -19.59
CA ASN A 282 34.79 -10.54 -20.43
C ASN A 282 33.84 -11.57 -21.09
N ASP A 283 32.56 -11.65 -20.69
CA ASP A 283 31.59 -12.60 -21.23
C ASP A 283 30.48 -11.89 -22.04
N ASN A 284 30.83 -11.47 -23.26
CA ASN A 284 29.88 -10.80 -24.16
C ASN A 284 28.63 -11.63 -24.48
N ILE A 285 28.72 -12.96 -24.47
CA ILE A 285 27.57 -13.83 -24.77
C ILE A 285 26.56 -13.76 -23.64
N THR A 286 27.02 -13.88 -22.39
CA THR A 286 26.15 -13.77 -21.22
C THR A 286 25.60 -12.35 -21.08
N PHE A 287 26.39 -11.31 -21.39
CA PHE A 287 25.94 -9.93 -21.38
C PHE A 287 24.78 -9.71 -22.38
N GLN A 288 24.94 -10.14 -23.65
CA GLN A 288 23.87 -10.01 -24.64
C GLN A 288 22.60 -10.78 -24.23
N ALA A 289 22.78 -12.01 -23.75
CA ALA A 289 21.63 -12.81 -23.26
C ALA A 289 20.92 -12.19 -22.05
N SER A 290 21.64 -11.45 -21.20
CA SER A 290 21.03 -10.72 -20.08
C SER A 290 20.27 -9.46 -20.54
N LEU A 291 20.73 -8.78 -21.58
CA LEU A 291 19.96 -7.70 -22.24
C LEU A 291 18.65 -8.22 -22.83
N ASP A 292 18.67 -9.38 -23.48
CA ASP A 292 17.45 -10.01 -24.01
C ASP A 292 16.47 -10.39 -22.86
N ALA A 293 17.01 -10.83 -21.72
CA ALA A 293 16.20 -11.11 -20.53
C ALA A 293 15.59 -9.84 -19.94
N LEU A 294 16.32 -8.70 -19.89
CA LEU A 294 15.78 -7.40 -19.49
C LEU A 294 14.62 -6.97 -20.40
N ASN A 295 14.74 -7.21 -21.70
CA ASN A 295 13.69 -6.93 -22.67
C ASN A 295 12.37 -7.65 -22.31
N THR A 296 12.49 -8.92 -21.89
CA THR A 296 11.33 -9.70 -21.43
C THR A 296 10.82 -9.21 -20.08
N ALA A 297 11.70 -8.76 -19.19
CA ALA A 297 11.34 -8.25 -17.87
C ALA A 297 10.67 -6.86 -17.94
N CYS A 298 10.95 -6.06 -18.98
CA CYS A 298 10.32 -4.77 -19.24
C CYS A 298 8.88 -4.95 -19.81
N GLU A 299 8.07 -5.79 -19.17
CA GLU A 299 6.64 -5.92 -19.44
C GLU A 299 5.81 -5.17 -18.38
N PRO A 300 4.52 -4.88 -18.63
CA PRO A 300 3.67 -4.22 -17.64
C PRO A 300 3.50 -5.10 -16.39
N SER A 301 4.45 -5.01 -15.48
CA SER A 301 4.36 -5.58 -14.15
C SER A 301 4.96 -4.58 -13.16
N PHE A 302 4.15 -4.14 -12.20
CA PHE A 302 4.59 -3.13 -11.23
C PHE A 302 5.43 -3.79 -10.11
N ASN A 303 6.68 -4.12 -10.43
CA ASN A 303 7.70 -4.47 -9.46
C ASN A 303 8.99 -3.74 -9.81
N ILE A 304 9.85 -3.51 -8.83
CA ILE A 304 11.05 -2.69 -8.98
C ILE A 304 11.96 -3.21 -10.10
N TYR A 305 12.15 -4.53 -10.23
CA TYR A 305 13.02 -5.12 -11.23
C TYR A 305 12.52 -4.91 -12.66
N SER A 306 11.19 -4.95 -12.88
CA SER A 306 10.59 -4.63 -14.18
C SER A 306 10.82 -3.17 -14.56
N ILE A 307 10.63 -2.25 -13.61
CA ILE A 307 10.80 -0.82 -13.82
C ILE A 307 12.28 -0.49 -14.13
N LEU A 308 13.21 -1.02 -13.33
CA LEU A 308 14.66 -0.84 -13.57
C LEU A 308 15.08 -1.45 -14.91
N SER A 309 14.51 -2.59 -15.31
CA SER A 309 14.77 -3.19 -16.62
C SER A 309 14.31 -2.28 -17.78
N CYS A 310 13.12 -1.67 -17.66
CA CYS A 310 12.65 -0.71 -18.65
C CYS A 310 13.55 0.53 -18.70
N ARG A 311 13.98 1.03 -17.54
CA ARG A 311 14.83 2.21 -17.46
C ARG A 311 16.21 1.97 -18.09
N ILE A 312 16.86 0.82 -17.82
CA ILE A 312 18.14 0.44 -18.43
C ILE A 312 18.03 0.39 -19.97
N LEU A 313 16.88 -0.06 -20.48
CA LEU A 313 16.64 -0.18 -21.93
C LEU A 313 16.10 1.11 -22.57
N ASP A 314 15.98 2.19 -21.80
CA ASP A 314 15.35 3.45 -22.23
C ASP A 314 13.94 3.24 -22.84
N LYS A 315 13.15 2.36 -22.22
CA LYS A 315 11.80 2.02 -22.66
C LYS A 315 10.76 2.63 -21.74
N PRO A 316 9.64 3.12 -22.29
CA PRO A 316 8.54 3.62 -21.47
C PRO A 316 7.95 2.50 -20.59
N ILE A 317 7.57 2.84 -19.38
CA ILE A 317 6.74 1.98 -18.56
C ILE A 317 5.35 1.94 -19.20
N LYS A 318 4.94 0.77 -19.70
CA LYS A 318 3.64 0.59 -20.33
C LYS A 318 2.53 0.74 -19.30
N ASP A 319 1.57 1.60 -19.59
CA ASP A 319 0.33 1.76 -18.81
C ASP A 319 -0.89 1.31 -19.61
N ASN A 320 -1.94 0.96 -18.91
CA ASN A 320 -3.24 0.70 -19.53
C ASN A 320 -3.96 2.03 -19.75
N VAL A 321 -4.33 2.29 -20.99
CA VAL A 321 -5.11 3.49 -21.33
C VAL A 321 -6.58 3.24 -21.01
N PHE A 322 -7.21 4.19 -20.35
CA PHE A 322 -8.63 4.16 -20.04
C PHE A 322 -9.31 5.47 -20.44
N ASP A 323 -10.42 5.36 -21.15
CA ASP A 323 -11.27 6.50 -21.48
C ASP A 323 -12.24 6.77 -20.32
N ASP A 324 -12.14 7.96 -19.72
CA ASP A 324 -12.89 8.36 -18.51
C ASP A 324 -14.29 8.94 -18.81
N ILE A 325 -14.72 8.95 -20.08
CA ILE A 325 -16.00 9.54 -20.52
C ILE A 325 -17.19 8.88 -19.79
N GLU A 326 -17.18 7.56 -19.62
CA GLU A 326 -18.25 6.84 -18.92
C GLU A 326 -18.36 7.18 -17.43
N MET A 327 -17.25 7.54 -16.76
CA MET A 327 -17.27 7.86 -15.34
C MET A 327 -17.95 9.19 -15.01
N LYS A 328 -17.92 10.14 -15.95
CA LYS A 328 -18.49 11.48 -15.79
C LYS A 328 -20.00 11.51 -16.02
N LYS A 329 -20.51 10.60 -16.85
CA LYS A 329 -21.87 10.64 -17.37
C LYS A 329 -22.97 10.42 -16.33
N ASP A 330 -22.72 9.57 -15.34
CA ASP A 330 -23.72 9.17 -14.33
C ASP A 330 -23.48 9.84 -12.95
N LEU A 331 -22.49 10.75 -12.84
CA LEU A 331 -22.14 11.40 -11.57
C LEU A 331 -23.30 12.27 -11.03
N GLY A 332 -24.04 12.94 -11.90
CA GLY A 332 -25.20 13.74 -11.52
C GLY A 332 -26.28 12.91 -10.82
N PHE A 333 -26.62 11.75 -11.39
CA PHE A 333 -27.59 10.84 -10.76
C PHE A 333 -27.18 10.35 -9.39
N PHE A 334 -25.88 10.14 -9.17
CA PHE A 334 -25.36 9.76 -7.85
C PHE A 334 -25.59 10.88 -6.84
N LEU A 335 -25.27 12.12 -7.21
CA LEU A 335 -25.39 13.29 -6.34
C LEU A 335 -26.86 13.64 -6.03
N ASP A 336 -27.82 13.23 -6.87
CA ASP A 336 -29.25 13.41 -6.63
C ASP A 336 -29.83 12.40 -5.61
N THR A 337 -29.07 11.37 -5.24
CA THR A 337 -29.51 10.42 -4.21
C THR A 337 -29.18 10.92 -2.80
N ASP A 338 -29.98 10.51 -1.80
CA ASP A 338 -29.69 10.84 -0.39
C ASP A 338 -28.28 10.38 0.05
N PHE A 339 -27.83 9.22 -0.46
CA PHE A 339 -26.47 8.72 -0.22
C PHE A 339 -25.42 9.63 -0.83
N GLY A 340 -25.57 10.00 -2.11
CA GLY A 340 -24.63 10.85 -2.81
C GLY A 340 -24.55 12.24 -2.21
N ARG A 341 -25.70 12.85 -1.89
CA ARG A 341 -25.76 14.14 -1.19
C ARG A 341 -25.07 14.09 0.16
N ARG A 342 -25.33 13.05 0.97
CA ARG A 342 -24.70 12.88 2.28
C ARG A 342 -23.18 12.73 2.17
N ILE A 343 -22.70 11.94 1.22
CA ILE A 343 -21.26 11.75 1.02
C ILE A 343 -20.62 13.03 0.48
N GLN A 344 -21.28 13.75 -0.44
CA GLN A 344 -20.82 15.04 -0.92
C GLN A 344 -20.73 16.07 0.23
N ALA A 345 -21.74 16.10 1.11
CA ALA A 345 -21.74 16.95 2.31
C ALA A 345 -20.54 16.65 3.24
N LEU A 346 -20.18 15.36 3.44
CA LEU A 346 -18.99 14.97 4.19
C LEU A 346 -17.70 15.48 3.53
N VAL A 347 -17.61 15.43 2.21
CA VAL A 347 -16.48 15.97 1.45
C VAL A 347 -16.38 17.49 1.64
N GLU A 348 -17.49 18.21 1.51
CA GLU A 348 -17.54 19.68 1.63
C GLU A 348 -17.13 20.21 3.02
N ILE A 349 -17.40 19.44 4.05
CA ILE A 349 -16.95 19.78 5.41
C ILE A 349 -15.54 19.28 5.75
N GLY A 350 -14.87 18.57 4.81
CA GLY A 350 -13.51 18.06 4.99
C GLY A 350 -13.42 16.71 5.71
N GLU A 351 -14.56 15.99 5.90
CA GLU A 351 -14.61 14.68 6.55
C GLU A 351 -14.31 13.55 5.56
N LEU A 352 -13.22 13.68 4.79
CA LEU A 352 -12.85 12.75 3.71
C LEU A 352 -12.75 11.29 4.17
N PRO A 353 -12.13 10.97 5.33
CA PRO A 353 -12.07 9.57 5.79
C PRO A 353 -13.46 8.98 6.09
N VAL A 354 -14.40 9.80 6.53
CA VAL A 354 -15.79 9.36 6.79
C VAL A 354 -16.52 9.14 5.47
N ALA A 355 -16.34 10.04 4.50
CA ALA A 355 -16.87 9.89 3.15
C ALA A 355 -16.39 8.59 2.47
N GLU A 356 -15.11 8.23 2.62
CA GLU A 356 -14.56 6.96 2.12
C GLU A 356 -15.22 5.73 2.77
N LEU A 357 -15.48 5.76 4.08
CA LEU A 357 -16.17 4.67 4.77
C LEU A 357 -17.61 4.50 4.29
N GLU A 358 -18.33 5.60 4.05
CA GLU A 358 -19.67 5.57 3.45
C GLU A 358 -19.65 5.00 2.03
N LEU A 359 -18.72 5.45 1.17
CA LEU A 359 -18.54 4.92 -0.18
C LEU A 359 -18.21 3.43 -0.17
N ASN A 360 -17.35 2.97 0.72
CA ASN A 360 -16.97 1.57 0.83
C ASN A 360 -18.20 0.67 1.12
N ARG A 361 -19.11 1.15 1.96
CA ARG A 361 -20.38 0.45 2.24
C ARG A 361 -21.30 0.42 1.02
N LEU A 362 -21.34 1.50 0.26
CA LEU A 362 -22.17 1.60 -0.93
C LEU A 362 -21.65 0.66 -2.04
N GLN A 363 -20.32 0.54 -2.19
CA GLN A 363 -19.70 -0.36 -3.17
C GLN A 363 -20.11 -1.82 -2.99
N GLY A 364 -20.23 -2.31 -1.77
CA GLY A 364 -20.60 -3.69 -1.49
C GLY A 364 -21.98 -4.09 -2.05
N ARG A 365 -22.81 -3.10 -2.46
CA ARG A 365 -24.18 -3.27 -3.00
C ARG A 365 -24.29 -2.92 -4.47
N SER A 366 -23.26 -2.33 -5.06
CA SER A 366 -23.31 -1.71 -6.36
C SER A 366 -22.90 -2.67 -7.46
N ASN A 367 -23.51 -2.55 -8.64
CA ASN A 367 -23.02 -3.19 -9.86
C ASN A 367 -21.78 -2.45 -10.39
N ASP A 368 -21.13 -2.99 -11.41
CA ASP A 368 -19.88 -2.44 -11.93
C ASP A 368 -20.06 -1.06 -12.59
N ARG A 369 -21.22 -0.80 -13.25
CA ARG A 369 -21.53 0.52 -13.78
C ARG A 369 -21.54 1.57 -12.67
N PHE A 370 -22.21 1.29 -11.56
CA PHE A 370 -22.27 2.22 -10.43
C PHE A 370 -20.91 2.35 -9.71
N LYS A 371 -20.09 1.29 -9.68
CA LYS A 371 -18.73 1.37 -9.17
C LYS A 371 -17.84 2.30 -10.01
N ARG A 372 -18.05 2.38 -11.33
CA ARG A 372 -17.36 3.38 -12.18
C ARG A 372 -17.73 4.81 -11.77
N VAL A 373 -18.98 5.06 -11.43
CA VAL A 373 -19.42 6.36 -10.89
C VAL A 373 -18.74 6.66 -9.55
N ILE A 374 -18.65 5.67 -8.66
CA ILE A 374 -17.92 5.80 -7.39
C ILE A 374 -16.44 6.10 -7.63
N LEU A 375 -15.80 5.45 -8.61
CA LEU A 375 -14.41 5.75 -8.98
C LEU A 375 -14.27 7.21 -9.46
N GLY A 376 -15.13 7.66 -10.36
CA GLY A 376 -15.12 9.05 -10.82
C GLY A 376 -15.35 10.07 -9.70
N PHE A 377 -16.27 9.75 -8.78
CA PHE A 377 -16.50 10.57 -7.59
C PHE A 377 -15.27 10.61 -6.67
N ALA A 378 -14.62 9.46 -6.43
CA ALA A 378 -13.45 9.36 -5.60
C ALA A 378 -12.26 10.15 -6.17
N ILE A 379 -12.03 10.06 -7.48
CA ILE A 379 -10.99 10.84 -8.17
C ILE A 379 -11.27 12.35 -8.05
N LYS A 380 -12.51 12.77 -8.34
CA LYS A 380 -12.90 14.19 -8.29
C LYS A 380 -12.70 14.82 -6.91
N ASN A 381 -12.85 14.04 -5.85
CA ASN A 381 -12.87 14.53 -4.47
C ASN A 381 -11.65 14.06 -3.64
N ASP A 382 -10.58 13.65 -4.29
CA ASP A 382 -9.32 13.21 -3.65
C ASP A 382 -9.49 12.10 -2.58
N LEU A 383 -10.47 11.19 -2.80
CA LEU A 383 -10.74 10.05 -1.93
C LEU A 383 -9.85 8.86 -2.34
N SER A 384 -8.56 9.01 -2.09
CA SER A 384 -7.48 8.17 -2.62
C SER A 384 -7.61 6.69 -2.29
N SER A 385 -8.01 6.35 -1.07
CA SER A 385 -8.21 4.95 -0.66
C SER A 385 -9.34 4.31 -1.47
N MET A 386 -10.42 5.04 -1.69
CA MET A 386 -11.55 4.55 -2.48
C MET A 386 -11.22 4.47 -3.97
N GLN A 387 -10.46 5.42 -4.50
CA GLN A 387 -9.95 5.40 -5.88
C GLN A 387 -9.19 4.09 -6.13
N ILE A 388 -8.17 3.79 -5.31
CA ILE A 388 -7.36 2.58 -5.45
C ILE A 388 -8.22 1.32 -5.35
N LYS A 389 -9.05 1.19 -4.31
CA LYS A 389 -9.88 0.01 -4.07
C LYS A 389 -10.86 -0.25 -5.21
N THR A 390 -11.50 0.82 -5.69
CA THR A 390 -12.50 0.71 -6.76
C THR A 390 -11.85 0.39 -8.09
N ALA A 391 -10.73 1.03 -8.42
CA ALA A 391 -9.98 0.76 -9.64
C ALA A 391 -9.54 -0.71 -9.71
N LYS A 392 -9.00 -1.24 -8.63
CA LYS A 392 -8.59 -2.65 -8.59
C LYS A 392 -9.74 -3.64 -8.70
N TYR A 393 -10.86 -3.32 -8.09
CA TYR A 393 -12.04 -4.15 -8.25
C TYR A 393 -12.52 -4.19 -9.71
N LEU A 394 -12.52 -3.02 -10.38
CA LEU A 394 -13.05 -2.88 -11.74
C LEU A 394 -12.10 -3.44 -12.82
N PHE A 395 -10.81 -3.26 -12.63
CA PHE A 395 -9.81 -3.51 -13.67
C PHE A 395 -8.83 -4.64 -13.33
N GLU A 396 -8.86 -5.15 -12.09
CA GLU A 396 -7.94 -6.20 -11.61
C GLU A 396 -6.46 -5.84 -11.91
N ASP A 397 -5.73 -6.73 -12.59
CA ASP A 397 -4.32 -6.53 -12.97
C ASP A 397 -4.13 -5.54 -14.13
N LYS A 398 -5.22 -5.03 -14.71
CA LYS A 398 -5.22 -4.07 -15.83
C LYS A 398 -5.58 -2.65 -15.41
N ALA A 399 -5.59 -2.36 -14.11
CA ALA A 399 -5.90 -1.03 -13.62
C ALA A 399 -4.85 -0.01 -14.09
N PRO A 400 -5.26 1.13 -14.68
CA PRO A 400 -4.33 2.20 -15.08
C PRO A 400 -3.53 2.74 -13.90
N ILE A 401 -2.27 3.12 -14.14
CA ILE A 401 -1.37 3.67 -13.12
C ILE A 401 -2.01 4.87 -12.43
N GLN A 402 -2.58 5.79 -13.18
CA GLN A 402 -3.24 7.00 -12.65
C GLN A 402 -4.33 6.71 -11.60
N PHE A 403 -4.97 5.54 -11.66
CA PHE A 403 -5.98 5.14 -10.66
C PHE A 403 -5.37 4.44 -9.45
N LEU A 404 -4.18 3.84 -9.60
CA LEU A 404 -3.50 3.11 -8.55
C LEU A 404 -2.54 3.98 -7.73
N TYR A 405 -2.14 5.13 -8.28
CA TYR A 405 -1.17 6.05 -7.68
C TYR A 405 -1.77 7.46 -7.55
N PRO A 406 -2.74 7.65 -6.65
CA PRO A 406 -3.34 8.98 -6.44
C PRO A 406 -2.33 9.97 -5.89
N THR A 407 -2.46 11.24 -6.35
CA THR A 407 -1.72 12.40 -5.85
C THR A 407 -2.75 13.40 -5.31
N PRO A 408 -3.29 13.18 -4.11
CA PRO A 408 -4.38 14.00 -3.59
C PRO A 408 -3.90 15.39 -3.23
N LYS A 409 -4.68 16.43 -3.58
CA LYS A 409 -4.34 17.82 -3.33
C LYS A 409 -4.16 18.16 -1.85
N TRP A 410 -4.93 17.51 -0.96
CA TRP A 410 -4.82 17.75 0.48
C TRP A 410 -3.44 17.41 1.07
N ILE A 411 -2.59 16.69 0.34
CA ILE A 411 -1.23 16.39 0.80
C ILE A 411 -0.30 17.59 0.65
N GLU A 412 -0.61 18.54 -0.25
CA GLU A 412 0.16 19.77 -0.46
C GLU A 412 0.13 20.68 0.77
N ASP A 413 -0.89 20.56 1.61
CA ASP A 413 -1.06 21.33 2.85
C ASP A 413 -0.24 20.77 4.03
N PHE A 414 0.50 19.65 3.83
CA PHE A 414 1.23 18.96 4.89
C PHE A 414 2.70 19.36 4.90
N GLU A 415 3.29 19.38 6.09
CA GLU A 415 4.72 19.54 6.26
C GLU A 415 5.42 18.19 6.21
N PHE A 416 6.43 18.07 5.34
CA PHE A 416 7.19 16.83 5.15
C PHE A 416 8.57 16.87 5.82
N ASN A 417 8.87 17.95 6.56
CA ASN A 417 10.21 18.24 7.07
C ASN A 417 11.22 18.24 5.89
N ASN A 418 12.37 17.61 6.03
CA ASN A 418 13.36 17.50 4.94
C ASN A 418 13.16 16.24 4.07
N ILE A 419 11.96 15.65 4.07
CA ILE A 419 11.66 14.45 3.28
C ILE A 419 10.92 14.83 2.01
N ASP A 420 11.41 14.36 0.86
CA ASP A 420 10.70 14.49 -0.41
C ASP A 420 9.27 13.95 -0.29
N PRO A 421 8.23 14.74 -0.65
CA PRO A 421 6.84 14.31 -0.65
C PRO A 421 6.62 13.00 -1.42
N THR A 422 7.43 12.71 -2.44
CA THR A 422 7.38 11.47 -3.22
C THR A 422 7.69 10.24 -2.36
N ILE A 423 8.65 10.36 -1.44
CA ILE A 423 8.96 9.30 -0.45
C ILE A 423 7.76 9.08 0.49
N ALA A 424 7.18 10.19 1.00
CA ALA A 424 6.02 10.10 1.89
C ALA A 424 4.81 9.45 1.21
N LEU A 425 4.48 9.84 -0.03
CA LEU A 425 3.42 9.22 -0.83
C LEU A 425 3.65 7.72 -1.03
N SER A 426 4.89 7.33 -1.31
CA SER A 426 5.29 5.93 -1.52
C SER A 426 5.08 5.09 -0.27
N MET A 427 5.41 5.65 0.90
CA MET A 427 5.19 5.04 2.20
C MET A 427 3.70 4.95 2.54
N ILE A 428 2.94 6.03 2.39
CA ILE A 428 1.49 6.08 2.65
C ILE A 428 0.77 5.01 1.80
N ARG A 429 1.15 4.92 0.51
CA ARG A 429 0.57 3.91 -0.38
C ARG A 429 0.87 2.49 0.10
N GLN A 430 2.11 2.19 0.50
CA GLN A 430 2.50 0.87 0.99
C GLN A 430 1.86 0.53 2.34
N GLU A 431 1.79 1.47 3.27
CA GLU A 431 1.37 1.23 4.64
C GLU A 431 -0.15 1.13 4.82
N SER A 432 -0.90 2.02 4.19
CA SER A 432 -2.35 2.13 4.41
C SER A 432 -3.19 2.18 3.15
N GLN A 433 -2.57 2.35 1.97
CA GLN A 433 -3.28 2.69 0.72
C GLN A 433 -4.18 3.91 0.91
N PHE A 434 -3.62 4.94 1.54
CA PHE A 434 -4.30 6.19 1.88
C PHE A 434 -5.48 6.06 2.85
N SER A 435 -5.62 4.96 3.57
CA SER A 435 -6.67 4.82 4.57
C SER A 435 -6.26 5.47 5.89
N ALA A 436 -6.80 6.65 6.19
CA ALA A 436 -6.50 7.39 7.42
C ALA A 436 -6.90 6.63 8.70
N PHE A 437 -7.91 5.77 8.64
CA PHE A 437 -8.35 4.95 9.78
C PHE A 437 -7.73 3.55 9.81
N ALA A 438 -6.70 3.29 9.01
CA ALA A 438 -6.02 2.00 9.04
C ALA A 438 -5.41 1.72 10.43
N LYS A 439 -5.59 0.49 10.90
CA LYS A 439 -5.00 0.00 12.14
C LYS A 439 -4.51 -1.43 11.95
N SER A 440 -3.22 -1.65 12.17
CA SER A 440 -2.63 -3.00 12.07
C SER A 440 -2.92 -3.87 13.31
N GLY A 441 -2.70 -5.17 13.17
CA GLY A 441 -2.75 -6.11 14.31
C GLY A 441 -1.70 -5.82 15.39
N LYS A 442 -0.61 -5.13 15.04
CA LYS A 442 0.45 -4.68 15.96
C LYS A 442 0.16 -3.28 16.55
N SER A 443 -1.04 -2.74 16.35
CA SER A 443 -1.44 -1.40 16.80
C SER A 443 -0.61 -0.26 16.22
N ALA A 444 -0.26 -0.33 14.94
CA ALA A 444 0.16 0.81 14.15
C ALA A 444 -1.08 1.52 13.58
N TYR A 445 -1.02 2.86 13.44
CA TYR A 445 -2.18 3.70 13.15
C TYR A 445 -1.94 4.64 11.97
N GLY A 446 -2.99 4.89 11.20
CA GLY A 446 -3.11 5.96 10.23
C GLY A 446 -2.38 5.72 8.91
N LEU A 447 -2.19 6.79 8.15
CA LEU A 447 -1.67 6.78 6.78
C LEU A 447 -0.30 6.07 6.67
N MET A 448 0.64 6.41 7.55
CA MET A 448 2.00 5.88 7.57
C MET A 448 2.19 4.75 8.60
N GLN A 449 1.10 4.21 9.18
CA GLN A 449 1.12 3.08 10.13
C GLN A 449 2.11 3.25 11.28
N ILE A 450 2.04 4.39 11.97
CA ILE A 450 2.96 4.70 13.07
C ILE A 450 2.53 4.01 14.38
N LEU A 451 3.50 3.40 15.06
CA LEU A 451 3.29 2.90 16.42
C LEU A 451 3.25 4.06 17.42
N PRO A 452 2.36 4.04 18.43
CA PRO A 452 2.32 5.09 19.46
C PRO A 452 3.66 5.27 20.22
N SER A 453 4.45 4.21 20.34
CA SER A 453 5.82 4.27 20.92
C SER A 453 6.76 5.08 20.03
N THR A 454 6.74 4.84 18.73
CA THR A 454 7.54 5.57 17.74
C THR A 454 7.11 7.04 17.68
N ALA A 455 5.80 7.30 17.63
CA ALA A 455 5.27 8.67 17.64
C ALA A 455 5.78 9.47 18.85
N ARG A 456 5.76 8.88 20.04
CA ARG A 456 6.28 9.55 21.27
C ARG A 456 7.79 9.84 21.22
N MET A 457 8.53 9.06 20.45
CA MET A 457 9.98 9.26 20.32
C MET A 457 10.29 10.49 19.49
N VAL A 458 9.59 10.67 18.35
CA VAL A 458 9.92 11.68 17.36
C VAL A 458 9.05 12.94 17.42
N ASN A 459 7.84 12.84 17.99
CA ASN A 459 6.92 13.96 18.11
C ASN A 459 6.46 14.11 19.55
N LYS A 460 6.84 15.23 20.20
CA LYS A 460 6.55 15.53 21.60
C LYS A 460 5.30 16.39 21.81
N GLU A 461 4.70 16.88 20.76
CA GLU A 461 3.57 17.82 20.82
C GLU A 461 2.28 17.16 21.30
N HIS A 462 2.16 15.85 21.14
CA HIS A 462 0.95 15.11 21.45
C HIS A 462 1.16 13.96 22.45
N ASN A 463 0.14 13.68 23.25
CA ASN A 463 0.16 12.55 24.19
C ASN A 463 -0.34 11.26 23.53
N PHE A 464 0.49 10.64 22.71
CA PHE A 464 0.17 9.38 22.02
C PHE A 464 -0.01 8.17 22.95
N LYS A 465 0.47 8.24 24.21
CA LYS A 465 0.29 7.16 25.19
C LYS A 465 -1.15 7.09 25.68
N SER A 466 -1.73 8.21 26.04
CA SER A 466 -3.11 8.27 26.57
C SER A 466 -4.14 8.26 25.44
N ASN A 467 -3.82 8.85 24.29
CA ASN A 467 -4.71 8.93 23.15
C ASN A 467 -4.02 8.57 21.81
N PRO A 468 -3.76 7.27 21.55
CA PRO A 468 -3.13 6.85 20.30
C PRO A 468 -3.98 7.10 19.05
N ARG A 469 -5.28 7.41 19.21
CA ARG A 469 -6.18 7.69 18.08
C ARG A 469 -5.92 9.04 17.42
N ILE A 470 -5.15 9.93 18.05
CA ILE A 470 -4.64 11.16 17.40
C ILE A 470 -3.91 10.81 16.10
N LEU A 471 -3.25 9.65 16.02
CA LEU A 471 -2.60 9.16 14.80
C LEU A 471 -3.57 8.79 13.65
N PHE A 472 -4.88 8.89 13.84
CA PHE A 472 -5.85 8.82 12.75
C PHE A 472 -6.06 10.18 12.05
N ASP A 473 -5.57 11.26 12.64
CA ASP A 473 -5.49 12.55 11.96
C ASP A 473 -4.43 12.47 10.85
N PRO A 474 -4.81 12.73 9.58
CA PRO A 474 -3.90 12.60 8.45
C PRO A 474 -2.65 13.49 8.59
N LYS A 475 -2.83 14.75 8.96
CA LYS A 475 -1.74 15.71 9.09
C LYS A 475 -0.75 15.28 10.18
N ILE A 476 -1.24 15.05 11.39
CA ILE A 476 -0.39 14.60 12.52
C ILE A 476 0.33 13.29 12.19
N ASN A 477 -0.34 12.38 11.46
CA ASN A 477 0.25 11.10 11.09
C ASN A 477 1.40 11.25 10.10
N VAL A 478 1.22 12.05 9.04
CA VAL A 478 2.25 12.27 8.02
C VAL A 478 3.43 13.03 8.60
N GLU A 479 3.20 14.14 9.32
CA GLU A 479 4.27 14.88 10.00
C GLU A 479 5.08 14.01 10.97
N THR A 480 4.40 13.14 11.74
CA THR A 480 5.08 12.21 12.65
C THR A 480 5.86 11.14 11.89
N GLY A 481 5.30 10.64 10.78
CA GLY A 481 5.93 9.61 9.95
C GLY A 481 7.16 10.12 9.22
N THR A 482 7.13 11.33 8.69
CA THR A 482 8.28 11.97 8.01
C THR A 482 9.39 12.33 9.01
N LYS A 483 9.06 12.87 10.19
CA LYS A 483 10.02 13.02 11.30
C LYS A 483 10.71 11.70 11.69
N TYR A 484 9.98 10.59 11.63
CA TYR A 484 10.57 9.29 11.91
C TYR A 484 11.53 8.84 10.80
N ILE A 485 11.17 9.00 9.51
CA ILE A 485 12.09 8.68 8.39
C ILE A 485 13.35 9.53 8.50
N GLU A 486 13.21 10.85 8.71
CA GLU A 486 14.33 11.77 8.91
C GLU A 486 15.26 11.29 10.03
N SER A 487 14.69 10.99 11.20
CA SER A 487 15.48 10.48 12.34
C SER A 487 16.18 9.15 12.06
N LEU A 488 15.68 8.34 11.17
CA LEU A 488 16.35 7.10 10.74
C LEU A 488 17.50 7.39 9.78
N LEU A 489 17.35 8.33 8.85
CA LEU A 489 18.41 8.73 7.91
C LEU A 489 19.63 9.33 8.63
N GLU A 490 19.42 10.01 9.77
CA GLU A 490 20.48 10.58 10.60
C GLU A 490 21.28 9.56 11.43
N ILE A 491 20.84 8.30 11.50
CA ILE A 491 21.57 7.28 12.24
C ILE A 491 22.92 7.00 11.57
N GLY A 492 24.03 7.11 12.31
CA GLY A 492 25.39 7.06 11.77
C GLY A 492 25.77 5.83 10.94
N TYR A 493 25.12 4.67 11.11
CA TYR A 493 25.34 3.50 10.26
C TYR A 493 24.35 3.39 9.09
N ILE A 494 23.38 4.30 9.00
CA ILE A 494 22.46 4.46 7.85
C ILE A 494 23.03 5.48 6.87
N GLU A 495 23.57 6.60 7.37
CA GLU A 495 24.32 7.59 6.56
C GLU A 495 23.53 8.12 5.36
N GLY A 496 22.25 8.47 5.57
CA GLY A 496 21.38 8.96 4.51
C GLY A 496 20.88 7.90 3.53
N ASP A 497 21.28 6.64 3.65
CA ASP A 497 20.87 5.54 2.77
C ASP A 497 19.38 5.20 2.97
N LEU A 498 18.56 5.54 1.97
CA LEU A 498 17.11 5.32 2.01
C LEU A 498 16.75 3.84 2.14
N LEU A 499 17.49 2.93 1.51
CA LEU A 499 17.21 1.49 1.57
C LEU A 499 17.37 0.97 3.00
N LYS A 500 18.43 1.39 3.68
CA LYS A 500 18.65 1.07 5.11
C LYS A 500 17.61 1.73 6.01
N ALA A 501 17.21 2.97 5.71
CA ALA A 501 16.14 3.66 6.43
C ALA A 501 14.79 2.93 6.29
N LEU A 502 14.43 2.47 5.10
CA LEU A 502 13.21 1.68 4.85
C LEU A 502 13.22 0.33 5.57
N ILE A 503 14.36 -0.37 5.57
CA ILE A 503 14.54 -1.60 6.39
C ILE A 503 14.28 -1.29 7.87
N SER A 504 14.85 -0.18 8.36
CA SER A 504 14.71 0.26 9.77
C SER A 504 13.28 0.67 10.10
N TYR A 505 12.60 1.34 9.20
CA TYR A 505 11.21 1.73 9.38
C TYR A 505 10.30 0.52 9.64
N ASN A 506 10.43 -0.51 8.81
CA ASN A 506 9.58 -1.70 8.90
C ASN A 506 10.00 -2.66 10.03
N ALA A 507 11.31 -2.89 10.20
CA ALA A 507 11.84 -3.90 11.13
C ALA A 507 12.41 -3.31 12.43
N GLY A 508 12.65 -2.00 12.48
CA GLY A 508 13.33 -1.30 13.55
C GLY A 508 14.85 -1.23 13.34
N PRO A 509 15.49 -0.10 13.73
CA PRO A 509 16.92 0.14 13.50
C PRO A 509 17.82 -0.89 14.21
N GLY A 510 17.39 -1.40 15.36
CA GLY A 510 18.12 -2.46 16.07
C GLY A 510 18.21 -3.79 15.32
N ASN A 511 17.20 -4.13 14.50
CA ASN A 511 17.26 -5.31 13.64
C ASN A 511 18.17 -5.06 12.43
N LEU A 512 18.10 -3.89 11.80
CA LEU A 512 19.03 -3.53 10.74
C LEU A 512 20.48 -3.64 11.21
N SER A 513 20.83 -3.01 12.35
CA SER A 513 22.19 -3.09 12.93
C SER A 513 22.67 -4.54 13.15
N LYS A 514 21.78 -5.41 13.67
CA LYS A 514 22.10 -6.84 13.83
C LYS A 514 22.32 -7.54 12.50
N TRP A 515 21.50 -7.22 11.48
CA TRP A 515 21.63 -7.84 10.16
C TRP A 515 22.88 -7.37 9.44
N MET A 516 23.19 -6.09 9.45
CA MET A 516 24.42 -5.55 8.85
C MET A 516 25.69 -6.17 9.45
N LYS A 517 25.74 -6.36 10.79
CA LYS A 517 26.86 -7.02 11.47
C LYS A 517 27.00 -8.50 11.12
N LYS A 518 25.90 -9.16 10.78
CA LYS A 518 25.86 -10.60 10.51
C LYS A 518 25.92 -10.94 9.02
N THR A 519 25.64 -10.00 8.13
CA THR A 519 25.50 -10.22 6.70
C THR A 519 26.68 -9.58 5.99
N ASN A 520 27.42 -10.36 5.22
CA ASN A 520 28.35 -9.80 4.24
C ASN A 520 27.55 -9.31 3.04
N PHE A 521 27.37 -8.00 2.91
CA PHE A 521 26.65 -7.38 1.80
C PHE A 521 27.54 -6.47 0.94
N ASN A 522 28.87 -6.50 1.14
CA ASN A 522 29.88 -5.78 0.37
C ASN A 522 29.58 -4.27 0.21
N ASN A 523 28.97 -3.64 1.20
CA ASN A 523 28.46 -2.26 1.18
C ASN A 523 27.43 -1.99 0.05
N ASP A 524 26.82 -3.02 -0.48
CA ASP A 524 25.76 -2.96 -1.49
C ASP A 524 24.41 -3.06 -0.77
N SER A 525 23.70 -1.94 -0.64
CA SER A 525 22.42 -1.88 0.08
C SER A 525 21.31 -2.65 -0.63
N PHE A 526 21.40 -2.81 -1.95
CA PHE A 526 20.45 -3.63 -2.69
C PHE A 526 20.68 -5.13 -2.43
N LEU A 527 21.96 -5.57 -2.38
CA LEU A 527 22.30 -6.92 -1.93
C LEU A 527 21.90 -7.15 -0.45
N LEU A 528 22.00 -6.12 0.40
CA LEU A 528 21.55 -6.20 1.79
C LEU A 528 20.07 -6.56 1.88
N ILE A 529 19.19 -5.89 1.09
CA ILE A 529 17.75 -6.20 1.05
C ILE A 529 17.53 -7.68 0.79
N GLU A 530 18.22 -8.25 -0.21
CA GLU A 530 18.05 -9.66 -0.59
C GLU A 530 18.68 -10.65 0.42
N SER A 531 19.54 -10.16 1.28
CA SER A 531 20.29 -10.96 2.25
C SER A 531 19.73 -10.95 3.67
N ILE A 532 18.76 -10.05 3.99
CA ILE A 532 18.15 -10.03 5.32
C ILE A 532 17.17 -11.20 5.53
N PRO A 533 17.04 -11.74 6.76
CA PRO A 533 16.20 -12.92 7.00
C PRO A 533 14.68 -12.63 6.96
N SER A 534 14.29 -11.37 7.10
CA SER A 534 12.87 -10.96 7.11
C SER A 534 12.31 -10.81 5.70
N ARG A 535 11.59 -11.84 5.23
CA ARG A 535 10.86 -11.76 3.96
C ARG A 535 9.84 -10.62 3.92
N GLU A 536 9.18 -10.31 5.04
CA GLU A 536 8.21 -9.22 5.15
C GLU A 536 8.89 -7.88 4.84
N THR A 537 10.05 -7.65 5.44
CA THR A 537 10.82 -6.42 5.27
C THR A 537 11.39 -6.28 3.86
N ARG A 538 11.92 -7.36 3.25
CA ARG A 538 12.35 -7.34 1.84
C ARG A 538 11.25 -6.87 0.92
N ILE A 539 10.09 -7.54 0.98
CA ILE A 539 8.92 -7.19 0.16
C ILE A 539 8.45 -5.76 0.43
N PHE A 540 8.50 -5.31 1.69
CA PHE A 540 8.14 -3.94 2.03
C PHE A 540 9.03 -2.94 1.31
N VAL A 541 10.35 -3.11 1.39
CA VAL A 541 11.31 -2.19 0.74
C VAL A 541 11.14 -2.20 -0.78
N GLU A 542 11.09 -3.37 -1.41
CA GLU A 542 10.87 -3.48 -2.86
C GLU A 542 9.60 -2.75 -3.33
N ARG A 543 8.52 -2.86 -2.55
CA ARG A 543 7.25 -2.18 -2.87
C ARG A 543 7.34 -0.67 -2.70
N VAL A 544 8.01 -0.20 -1.65
CA VAL A 544 8.21 1.24 -1.46
C VAL A 544 9.07 1.80 -2.59
N LEU A 545 10.15 1.13 -2.97
CA LEU A 545 10.98 1.53 -4.12
C LEU A 545 10.19 1.54 -5.43
N THR A 546 9.34 0.52 -5.66
CA THR A 546 8.42 0.50 -6.80
C THR A 546 7.50 1.72 -6.80
N ASN A 547 6.88 2.02 -5.66
CA ASN A 547 6.01 3.18 -5.53
C ASN A 547 6.77 4.49 -5.73
N LEU A 548 7.99 4.59 -5.20
CA LEU A 548 8.84 5.78 -5.28
C LEU A 548 9.12 6.16 -6.73
N VAL A 549 9.59 5.20 -7.53
CA VAL A 549 9.90 5.46 -8.95
C VAL A 549 8.64 5.80 -9.75
N ILE A 550 7.49 5.15 -9.44
CA ILE A 550 6.24 5.47 -10.15
C ILE A 550 5.73 6.87 -9.76
N TYR A 551 5.79 7.24 -8.48
CA TYR A 551 5.39 8.59 -8.06
C TYR A 551 6.34 9.66 -8.60
N GLU A 552 7.64 9.40 -8.67
CA GLU A 552 8.60 10.30 -9.31
C GLU A 552 8.25 10.52 -10.79
N LEU A 553 7.93 9.45 -11.51
CA LEU A 553 7.49 9.53 -12.91
C LEU A 553 6.22 10.36 -13.06
N ILE A 554 5.21 10.15 -12.20
CA ILE A 554 3.92 10.86 -12.27
C ILE A 554 4.09 12.34 -11.93
N ASN A 555 4.84 12.67 -10.87
CA ASN A 555 4.91 14.02 -10.34
C ASN A 555 5.95 14.88 -11.06
N HIS A 556 7.07 14.29 -11.50
CA HIS A 556 8.24 15.00 -12.00
C HIS A 556 8.64 14.60 -13.41
N ASN A 557 8.01 13.59 -13.99
CA ASN A 557 8.38 13.00 -15.29
C ASN A 557 9.88 12.65 -15.35
N SER A 558 10.45 12.14 -14.25
CA SER A 558 11.87 11.80 -14.07
C SER A 558 12.05 10.41 -13.47
N PHE A 559 13.28 9.90 -13.49
CA PHE A 559 13.68 8.59 -12.98
C PHE A 559 14.95 8.68 -12.12
N ASN A 560 15.20 9.80 -11.43
CA ASN A 560 16.42 10.02 -10.67
C ASN A 560 16.67 8.91 -9.63
N TYR A 561 15.63 8.50 -8.91
CA TYR A 561 15.73 7.40 -7.94
C TYR A 561 16.04 6.05 -8.59
N ALA A 562 15.48 5.79 -9.78
CA ALA A 562 15.81 4.57 -10.51
C ALA A 562 17.23 4.61 -11.05
N ASP A 563 17.68 5.75 -11.56
CA ASP A 563 19.03 5.95 -12.07
C ASP A 563 20.07 5.76 -10.96
N GLU A 564 19.83 6.37 -9.79
CA GLU A 564 20.71 6.22 -8.62
C GLU A 564 20.77 4.76 -8.13
N LEU A 565 19.65 4.03 -8.13
CA LEU A 565 19.64 2.60 -7.82
C LEU A 565 20.44 1.76 -8.82
N ILE A 566 20.37 2.08 -10.13
CA ILE A 566 21.09 1.36 -11.19
C ILE A 566 22.60 1.63 -11.08
N GLU A 567 22.99 2.87 -10.78
CA GLU A 567 24.39 3.30 -10.75
C GLU A 567 25.12 2.86 -9.49
N SER A 568 24.44 2.98 -8.31
CA SER A 568 25.10 2.85 -7.01
C SER A 568 24.54 1.75 -6.11
N ASN A 569 23.48 1.05 -6.50
CA ASN A 569 22.74 0.07 -5.68
C ASN A 569 22.21 0.65 -4.35
N THR A 570 22.04 1.96 -4.27
CA THR A 570 21.48 2.66 -3.11
C THR A 570 20.80 3.96 -3.57
N ILE A 571 20.13 4.65 -2.65
CA ILE A 571 19.61 6.02 -2.82
C ILE A 571 20.06 6.81 -1.60
N ILE A 572 20.80 7.90 -1.82
CA ILE A 572 21.32 8.74 -0.74
C ILE A 572 20.51 10.03 -0.62
N ILE A 573 19.77 10.16 0.46
CA ILE A 573 19.07 11.41 0.81
C ILE A 573 20.06 12.31 1.53
N LYS A 574 20.40 13.43 0.89
CA LYS A 574 21.26 14.46 1.48
C LYS A 574 20.41 15.36 2.37
N ASN A 575 20.84 15.56 3.60
CA ASN A 575 20.30 16.64 4.44
C ASN A 575 21.01 17.92 4.01
N ASP A 576 20.29 18.82 3.32
CA ASP A 576 20.79 20.16 2.98
C ASP A 576 20.89 21.03 4.24
#